data_de77ee4f5aa949a0dd7ab63d22eed1f7
#
_entry.id   de77ee4f5aa949a0dd7ab63d22eed1f7
#
_cell.length_a   1.000
_cell.length_b   1.000
_cell.length_c   1.000
_cell.angle_alpha   90.00
_cell.angle_beta   90.00
_cell.angle_gamma   90.00
#
_symmetry.space_group_name_H-M   'P 1'
#
loop_
_entity.id
_entity.type
_entity.pdbx_description
1 polymer ?
#
loop_
_entity_poly.entity_id
_entity_poly.type
_entity_poly.pdbx_seq_one_letter_code
_entity_poly.pdbx_strand_id
1 'polypeptide(L)'
;MLKLGWMSTGRGETSLKLLRVVCEDIEAGRLDARISFVLSNREPGEAAQTDRFFDFARSRGLPLICESSSGLRQRAPGPDWRTRFDHLLSSRIEQFDVDLFFLAGYMLIVSDFLCTQYLMLNLHPALPDGPKGTWQEVMAELARTGAARTGAMVHIVTPELDRGPTASYCSFSIEGEPFASLRGAGDTDALADAIREDERRREFPLILTTLRSLAAGDIVISERRAYNSGGRLLDGGRDLSAEVERLLAEPESEN
;
A
#
# COMPACT_ATOMS: atom_id res chain seq x y z
N MET A 1 5.69 -19.89 -2.47
CA MET A 1 6.18 -18.67 -3.15
C MET A 1 5.01 -17.85 -3.64
N LEU A 2 4.79 -16.67 -3.08
CA LEU A 2 3.72 -15.71 -3.39
C LEU A 2 4.03 -14.96 -4.70
N LYS A 3 3.04 -14.82 -5.59
CA LYS A 3 3.17 -14.17 -6.90
C LYS A 3 2.47 -12.82 -6.86
N LEU A 4 3.24 -11.73 -6.95
CA LEU A 4 2.77 -10.37 -6.78
C LEU A 4 2.65 -9.62 -8.12
N GLY A 5 1.49 -9.02 -8.38
CA GLY A 5 1.36 -7.89 -9.31
C GLY A 5 1.61 -6.60 -8.53
N TRP A 6 2.61 -5.83 -8.92
CA TRP A 6 2.97 -4.59 -8.24
C TRP A 6 2.44 -3.38 -8.99
N MET A 7 1.50 -2.65 -8.40
CA MET A 7 0.90 -1.47 -9.03
C MET A 7 1.37 -0.19 -8.36
N SER A 8 1.93 0.73 -9.13
CA SER A 8 2.40 2.02 -8.62
C SER A 8 2.31 3.13 -9.67
N THR A 9 1.96 4.33 -9.25
CA THR A 9 2.09 5.51 -10.12
C THR A 9 3.57 5.93 -10.28
N GLY A 10 4.47 5.47 -9.42
CA GLY A 10 5.87 5.84 -9.44
C GLY A 10 6.10 7.33 -9.20
N ARG A 11 5.21 8.00 -8.44
CA ARG A 11 5.17 9.46 -8.34
C ARG A 11 6.32 10.07 -7.55
N GLY A 12 6.98 9.32 -6.67
CA GLY A 12 7.98 9.87 -5.76
C GLY A 12 9.00 8.85 -5.30
N GLU A 13 10.00 9.31 -4.56
CA GLU A 13 11.06 8.48 -3.97
C GLU A 13 10.49 7.36 -3.08
N THR A 14 9.37 7.60 -2.40
CA THR A 14 8.70 6.60 -1.57
C THR A 14 8.28 5.37 -2.37
N SER A 15 7.71 5.55 -3.57
CA SER A 15 7.31 4.42 -4.43
C SER A 15 8.52 3.60 -4.89
N LEU A 16 9.62 4.28 -5.22
CA LEU A 16 10.88 3.63 -5.61
C LEU A 16 11.51 2.89 -4.42
N LYS A 17 11.61 3.56 -3.26
CA LYS A 17 12.17 2.96 -2.05
C LYS A 17 11.40 1.70 -1.65
N LEU A 18 10.06 1.74 -1.71
CA LEU A 18 9.22 0.59 -1.37
C LEU A 18 9.45 -0.60 -2.31
N LEU A 19 9.47 -0.37 -3.63
CA LEU A 19 9.76 -1.45 -4.59
C LEU A 19 11.15 -2.04 -4.34
N ARG A 20 12.15 -1.19 -4.07
CA ARG A 20 13.52 -1.60 -3.76
C ARG A 20 13.56 -2.50 -2.53
N VAL A 21 12.98 -2.08 -1.42
CA VAL A 21 12.97 -2.82 -0.16
C VAL A 21 12.31 -4.19 -0.32
N VAL A 22 11.22 -4.28 -1.07
CA VAL A 22 10.56 -5.57 -1.36
C VAL A 22 11.44 -6.46 -2.24
N CYS A 23 12.09 -5.92 -3.27
CA CYS A 23 13.04 -6.69 -4.09
C CYS A 23 14.21 -7.23 -3.27
N GLU A 24 14.81 -6.40 -2.43
CA GLU A 24 15.92 -6.78 -1.53
C GLU A 24 15.50 -7.86 -0.52
N ASP A 25 14.27 -7.79 -0.05
CA ASP A 25 13.72 -8.78 0.87
C ASP A 25 13.50 -10.15 0.21
N ILE A 26 13.05 -10.14 -1.04
CA ILE A 26 12.94 -11.34 -1.88
C ILE A 26 14.33 -11.93 -2.18
N GLU A 27 15.28 -11.11 -2.62
CA GLU A 27 16.64 -11.52 -2.96
C GLU A 27 17.40 -12.10 -1.75
N ALA A 28 17.15 -11.55 -0.57
CA ALA A 28 17.73 -12.03 0.69
C ALA A 28 17.02 -13.29 1.23
N GLY A 29 15.97 -13.79 0.56
CA GLY A 29 15.20 -14.95 1.00
C GLY A 29 14.34 -14.73 2.24
N ARG A 30 14.15 -13.50 2.68
CA ARG A 30 13.29 -13.16 3.83
C ARG A 30 11.81 -13.11 3.44
N LEU A 31 11.52 -12.89 2.16
CA LEU A 31 10.17 -12.91 1.60
C LEU A 31 10.10 -13.97 0.48
N ASP A 32 9.40 -15.08 0.73
CA ASP A 32 9.17 -16.14 -0.29
C ASP A 32 8.12 -15.67 -1.32
N ALA A 33 8.51 -14.74 -2.17
CA ALA A 33 7.66 -14.18 -3.20
C ALA A 33 8.43 -13.92 -4.50
N ARG A 34 7.68 -13.63 -5.56
CA ARG A 34 8.21 -13.02 -6.79
C ARG A 34 7.30 -11.89 -7.24
N ILE A 35 7.88 -10.85 -7.82
CA ILE A 35 7.11 -9.82 -8.53
C ILE A 35 6.94 -10.30 -9.97
N SER A 36 5.69 -10.66 -10.32
CA SER A 36 5.37 -11.15 -11.66
C SER A 36 5.43 -10.05 -12.71
N PHE A 37 5.06 -8.84 -12.34
CA PHE A 37 5.21 -7.61 -13.13
C PHE A 37 5.06 -6.37 -12.25
N VAL A 38 5.54 -5.24 -12.77
CA VAL A 38 5.28 -3.89 -12.27
C VAL A 38 4.36 -3.20 -13.25
N LEU A 39 3.26 -2.61 -12.76
CA LEU A 39 2.31 -1.85 -13.57
C LEU A 39 2.26 -0.40 -13.10
N SER A 40 2.32 0.53 -14.03
CA SER A 40 2.10 1.95 -13.77
C SER A 40 1.01 2.53 -14.67
N ASN A 41 0.21 3.44 -14.07
CA ASN A 41 -0.77 4.25 -14.80
C ASN A 41 -0.13 5.48 -15.48
N ARG A 42 1.19 5.43 -15.71
CA ARG A 42 1.99 6.41 -16.47
C ARG A 42 2.83 5.73 -17.51
N GLU A 43 3.21 6.49 -18.53
CA GLU A 43 4.17 6.10 -19.55
C GLU A 43 5.54 6.77 -19.32
N PRO A 44 6.62 6.20 -19.91
CA PRO A 44 7.94 6.83 -19.88
C PRO A 44 7.89 8.25 -20.46
N GLY A 45 8.60 9.17 -19.81
CA GLY A 45 8.66 10.58 -20.21
C GLY A 45 7.57 11.48 -19.60
N GLU A 46 6.57 10.93 -18.91
CA GLU A 46 5.55 11.76 -18.25
C GLU A 46 6.07 12.47 -16.99
N ALA A 47 7.03 11.89 -16.29
CA ALA A 47 7.66 12.50 -15.12
C ALA A 47 9.01 11.85 -14.80
N ALA A 48 10.04 12.66 -14.55
CA ALA A 48 11.40 12.19 -14.27
C ALA A 48 11.49 11.22 -13.08
N GLN A 49 10.68 11.40 -12.04
CA GLN A 49 10.65 10.48 -10.89
C GLN A 49 10.02 9.13 -11.26
N THR A 50 9.00 9.13 -12.11
CA THR A 50 8.40 7.90 -12.63
C THR A 50 9.40 7.16 -13.53
N ASP A 51 10.18 7.89 -14.34
CA ASP A 51 11.21 7.28 -15.18
C ASP A 51 12.29 6.59 -14.35
N ARG A 52 12.74 7.17 -13.23
CA ARG A 52 13.66 6.50 -12.27
C ARG A 52 13.05 5.22 -11.69
N PHE A 53 11.77 5.23 -11.37
CA PHE A 53 11.07 4.05 -10.89
C PHE A 53 11.03 2.94 -11.97
N PHE A 54 10.81 3.31 -13.23
CA PHE A 54 10.85 2.39 -14.37
C PHE A 54 12.25 1.84 -14.62
N ASP A 55 13.27 2.69 -14.53
CA ASP A 55 14.67 2.27 -14.71
C ASP A 55 15.09 1.28 -13.62
N PHE A 56 14.65 1.50 -12.38
CA PHE A 56 14.86 0.53 -11.31
C PHE A 56 14.17 -0.81 -11.61
N ALA A 57 12.90 -0.81 -11.99
CA ALA A 57 12.18 -2.03 -12.34
C ALA A 57 12.88 -2.80 -13.48
N ARG A 58 13.33 -2.10 -14.53
CA ARG A 58 14.09 -2.68 -15.65
C ARG A 58 15.44 -3.24 -15.19
N SER A 59 16.17 -2.53 -14.33
CA SER A 59 17.47 -2.97 -13.81
C SER A 59 17.39 -4.27 -13.01
N ARG A 60 16.20 -4.56 -12.43
CA ARG A 60 15.91 -5.81 -11.72
C ARG A 60 15.28 -6.89 -12.61
N GLY A 61 15.19 -6.64 -13.94
CA GLY A 61 14.59 -7.58 -14.89
C GLY A 61 13.10 -7.80 -14.70
N LEU A 62 12.40 -6.89 -14.01
CA LEU A 62 10.97 -7.00 -13.77
C LEU A 62 10.19 -6.64 -15.04
N PRO A 63 9.23 -7.47 -15.48
CA PRO A 63 8.31 -7.08 -16.56
C PRO A 63 7.60 -5.79 -16.19
N LEU A 64 7.64 -4.79 -17.08
CA LEU A 64 7.07 -3.46 -16.84
C LEU A 64 5.92 -3.20 -17.82
N ILE A 65 4.75 -2.90 -17.25
CA ILE A 65 3.55 -2.53 -17.99
C ILE A 65 3.29 -1.05 -17.72
N CYS A 66 3.34 -0.23 -18.76
CA CYS A 66 3.06 1.20 -18.70
C CYS A 66 1.83 1.51 -19.56
N GLU A 67 0.89 2.27 -19.01
CA GLU A 67 -0.27 2.77 -19.74
C GLU A 67 -0.69 4.12 -19.15
N SER A 68 -0.76 5.17 -19.95
CA SER A 68 -1.10 6.50 -19.47
C SER A 68 -2.60 6.66 -19.21
N SER A 69 -2.98 6.75 -17.93
CA SER A 69 -4.36 7.06 -17.54
C SER A 69 -4.77 8.47 -17.97
N SER A 70 -3.85 9.44 -17.89
CA SER A 70 -4.07 10.81 -18.37
C SER A 70 -4.21 10.86 -19.88
N GLY A 71 -3.39 10.14 -20.63
CA GLY A 71 -3.45 10.01 -22.08
C GLY A 71 -4.76 9.37 -22.55
N LEU A 72 -5.20 8.27 -21.90
CA LEU A 72 -6.49 7.66 -22.21
C LEU A 72 -7.64 8.63 -21.94
N ARG A 73 -7.65 9.29 -20.79
CA ARG A 73 -8.69 10.26 -20.42
C ARG A 73 -8.79 11.41 -21.42
N GLN A 74 -7.66 11.89 -21.97
CA GLN A 74 -7.64 12.93 -22.99
C GLN A 74 -8.17 12.44 -24.34
N ARG A 75 -7.76 11.23 -24.78
CA ARG A 75 -8.18 10.64 -26.06
C ARG A 75 -9.63 10.17 -26.07
N ALA A 76 -10.12 9.72 -24.92
CA ALA A 76 -11.45 9.14 -24.77
C ALA A 76 -12.12 9.64 -23.46
N PRO A 77 -12.48 10.93 -23.40
CA PRO A 77 -13.15 11.49 -22.22
C PRO A 77 -14.53 10.87 -22.01
N GLY A 78 -15.05 10.96 -20.78
CA GLY A 78 -16.37 10.47 -20.40
C GLY A 78 -16.39 9.94 -18.97
N PRO A 79 -17.57 9.71 -18.37
CA PRO A 79 -17.67 9.33 -16.97
C PRO A 79 -17.09 7.93 -16.69
N ASP A 80 -17.09 7.06 -17.66
CA ASP A 80 -16.65 5.65 -17.60
C ASP A 80 -15.17 5.44 -18.01
N TRP A 81 -14.37 6.51 -18.15
CA TRP A 81 -12.99 6.41 -18.64
C TRP A 81 -12.12 5.50 -17.74
N ARG A 82 -12.37 5.48 -16.41
CA ARG A 82 -11.64 4.60 -15.48
C ARG A 82 -11.91 3.13 -15.76
N THR A 83 -13.18 2.76 -15.92
CA THR A 83 -13.57 1.39 -16.26
C THR A 83 -12.95 0.94 -17.59
N ARG A 84 -12.95 1.81 -18.60
CA ARG A 84 -12.27 1.53 -19.88
C ARG A 84 -10.77 1.38 -19.73
N PHE A 85 -10.16 2.22 -18.89
CA PHE A 85 -8.74 2.12 -18.58
C PHE A 85 -8.42 0.77 -17.88
N ASP A 86 -9.22 0.37 -16.92
CA ASP A 86 -9.03 -0.87 -16.18
C ASP A 86 -9.30 -2.11 -17.03
N HIS A 87 -10.22 -2.05 -18.00
CA HIS A 87 -10.36 -3.11 -19.02
C HIS A 87 -9.11 -3.24 -19.89
N LEU A 88 -8.52 -2.11 -20.30
CA LEU A 88 -7.27 -2.13 -21.05
C LEU A 88 -6.12 -2.72 -20.19
N LEU A 89 -6.03 -2.35 -18.93
CA LEU A 89 -5.05 -2.93 -18.03
C LEU A 89 -5.27 -4.45 -17.86
N SER A 90 -6.52 -4.88 -17.64
CA SER A 90 -6.87 -6.29 -17.49
C SER A 90 -6.37 -7.12 -18.69
N SER A 91 -6.57 -6.65 -19.92
CA SER A 91 -6.09 -7.36 -21.12
C SER A 91 -4.57 -7.47 -21.22
N ARG A 92 -3.83 -6.58 -20.56
CA ARG A 92 -2.36 -6.63 -20.55
C ARG A 92 -1.79 -7.51 -19.44
N ILE A 93 -2.54 -7.67 -18.35
CA ILE A 93 -2.07 -8.41 -17.17
C ILE A 93 -2.57 -9.86 -17.13
N GLU A 94 -3.60 -10.23 -17.87
CA GLU A 94 -4.20 -11.58 -17.88
C GLU A 94 -3.21 -12.71 -18.25
N GLN A 95 -2.12 -12.37 -18.97
CA GLN A 95 -1.07 -13.33 -19.33
C GLN A 95 -0.13 -13.67 -18.16
N PHE A 96 -0.17 -12.92 -17.05
CA PHE A 96 0.72 -13.13 -15.93
C PHE A 96 0.04 -13.96 -14.84
N ASP A 97 0.80 -14.88 -14.30
CA ASP A 97 0.40 -15.70 -13.16
C ASP A 97 0.63 -14.92 -11.86
N VAL A 98 -0.45 -14.50 -11.20
CA VAL A 98 -0.48 -13.62 -10.04
C VAL A 98 -1.48 -14.12 -9.00
N ASP A 99 -1.06 -14.21 -7.74
CA ASP A 99 -1.94 -14.55 -6.63
C ASP A 99 -2.69 -13.30 -6.10
N LEU A 100 -2.01 -12.17 -6.05
CA LEU A 100 -2.60 -10.90 -5.63
C LEU A 100 -1.85 -9.68 -6.19
N PHE A 101 -2.53 -8.55 -6.20
CA PHE A 101 -1.97 -7.25 -6.55
C PHE A 101 -1.74 -6.42 -5.31
N PHE A 102 -0.60 -5.72 -5.26
CA PHE A 102 -0.33 -4.74 -4.21
C PHE A 102 -0.31 -3.33 -4.79
N LEU A 103 -1.21 -2.46 -4.30
CA LEU A 103 -1.29 -1.06 -4.71
C LEU A 103 -0.29 -0.25 -3.88
N ALA A 104 0.93 -0.11 -4.40
CA ALA A 104 2.07 0.54 -3.75
C ALA A 104 2.21 2.00 -4.20
N GLY A 105 1.42 2.89 -3.65
CA GLY A 105 1.36 4.28 -4.10
C GLY A 105 0.74 4.41 -5.50
N TYR A 106 -0.26 3.62 -5.79
CA TYR A 106 -1.08 3.74 -7.00
C TYR A 106 -2.15 4.80 -6.79
N MET A 107 -1.96 5.97 -7.41
CA MET A 107 -2.75 7.19 -7.16
C MET A 107 -4.05 7.27 -8.00
N LEU A 108 -4.47 6.18 -8.59
CA LEU A 108 -5.72 6.09 -9.34
C LEU A 108 -6.69 5.17 -8.59
N ILE A 109 -7.92 5.62 -8.40
CA ILE A 109 -8.98 4.77 -7.88
C ILE A 109 -9.31 3.74 -8.96
N VAL A 110 -9.13 2.46 -8.65
CA VAL A 110 -9.50 1.35 -9.53
C VAL A 110 -11.02 1.24 -9.66
N SER A 111 -11.50 0.78 -10.80
CA SER A 111 -12.94 0.57 -11.01
C SER A 111 -13.43 -0.69 -10.28
N ASP A 112 -14.74 -0.77 -10.09
CA ASP A 112 -15.40 -1.96 -9.54
C ASP A 112 -15.06 -3.22 -10.35
N PHE A 113 -14.94 -3.09 -11.67
CA PHE A 113 -14.51 -4.17 -12.54
C PHE A 113 -13.17 -4.75 -12.11
N LEU A 114 -12.13 -3.91 -11.98
CA LEU A 114 -10.78 -4.40 -11.71
C LEU A 114 -10.66 -5.00 -10.30
N CYS A 115 -11.20 -4.31 -9.28
CA CYS A 115 -11.12 -4.79 -7.90
C CYS A 115 -12.03 -6.01 -7.61
N THR A 116 -13.06 -6.28 -8.43
CA THR A 116 -13.84 -7.52 -8.32
C THR A 116 -13.20 -8.68 -9.08
N GLN A 117 -12.53 -8.40 -10.20
CA GLN A 117 -11.83 -9.39 -11.02
C GLN A 117 -10.59 -9.95 -10.30
N TYR A 118 -9.82 -9.10 -9.66
CA TYR A 118 -8.53 -9.44 -9.05
C TYR A 118 -8.54 -9.21 -7.54
N LEU A 119 -7.80 -10.06 -6.82
CA LEU A 119 -7.49 -9.80 -5.42
C LEU A 119 -6.45 -8.68 -5.34
N MET A 120 -6.81 -7.58 -4.69
CA MET A 120 -5.95 -6.41 -4.54
C MET A 120 -5.84 -6.00 -3.08
N LEU A 121 -4.65 -5.62 -2.65
CA LEU A 121 -4.38 -5.05 -1.34
C LEU A 121 -3.90 -3.60 -1.48
N ASN A 122 -4.30 -2.76 -0.54
CA ASN A 122 -3.89 -1.37 -0.47
C ASN A 122 -3.50 -1.00 0.96
N LEU A 123 -2.51 -0.11 1.11
CA LEU A 123 -2.16 0.51 2.37
C LEU A 123 -3.05 1.73 2.60
N HIS A 124 -3.61 1.85 3.81
CA HIS A 124 -4.35 3.03 4.26
C HIS A 124 -3.78 3.53 5.59
N PRO A 125 -3.54 4.86 5.75
CA PRO A 125 -2.86 5.44 6.91
C PRO A 125 -3.80 5.65 8.11
N ALA A 126 -4.58 4.63 8.45
CA ALA A 126 -5.45 4.60 9.63
C ALA A 126 -5.62 3.17 10.14
N LEU A 127 -6.09 3.04 11.38
CA LEU A 127 -6.57 1.77 11.94
C LEU A 127 -7.87 1.31 11.24
N PRO A 128 -8.26 0.03 11.34
CA PRO A 128 -9.46 -0.52 10.68
C PRO A 128 -10.73 0.29 10.92
N ASP A 129 -10.93 0.76 12.16
CA ASP A 129 -12.08 1.59 12.55
C ASP A 129 -11.76 3.10 12.55
N GLY A 130 -10.60 3.48 12.02
CA GLY A 130 -10.14 4.85 11.97
C GLY A 130 -10.76 5.70 10.86
N PRO A 131 -10.33 6.97 10.76
CA PRO A 131 -10.79 7.89 9.71
C PRO A 131 -10.53 7.34 8.30
N LYS A 132 -11.37 7.74 7.34
CA LYS A 132 -11.28 7.36 5.93
C LYS A 132 -10.94 8.60 5.08
N GLY A 133 -10.47 8.36 3.86
CA GLY A 133 -10.12 9.42 2.92
C GLY A 133 -8.63 9.54 2.66
N THR A 134 -8.19 10.70 2.20
CA THR A 134 -6.78 11.01 1.97
C THR A 134 -5.99 11.03 3.27
N TRP A 135 -4.69 10.80 3.21
CA TRP A 135 -3.84 10.87 4.41
C TRP A 135 -3.94 12.24 5.11
N GLN A 136 -4.12 13.34 4.35
CA GLN A 136 -4.31 14.68 4.92
C GLN A 136 -5.58 14.75 5.77
N GLU A 137 -6.70 14.24 5.25
CA GLU A 137 -7.98 14.20 5.96
C GLU A 137 -7.89 13.33 7.21
N VAL A 138 -7.24 12.17 7.11
CA VAL A 138 -7.01 11.26 8.24
C VAL A 138 -6.19 11.93 9.35
N MET A 139 -5.04 12.53 9.00
CA MET A 139 -4.17 13.18 10.00
C MET A 139 -4.84 14.38 10.67
N ALA A 140 -5.56 15.20 9.89
CA ALA A 140 -6.33 16.33 10.43
C ALA A 140 -7.43 15.86 11.39
N GLU A 141 -8.14 14.79 11.06
CA GLU A 141 -9.17 14.23 11.93
C GLU A 141 -8.60 13.65 13.22
N LEU A 142 -7.48 12.92 13.18
CA LEU A 142 -6.78 12.40 14.35
C LEU A 142 -6.33 13.52 15.29
N ALA A 143 -5.74 14.59 14.73
CA ALA A 143 -5.32 15.74 15.51
C ALA A 143 -6.51 16.47 16.15
N ARG A 144 -7.60 16.68 15.41
CA ARG A 144 -8.81 17.36 15.86
C ARG A 144 -9.56 16.59 16.96
N THR A 145 -9.64 15.25 16.86
CA THR A 145 -10.39 14.41 17.81
C THR A 145 -9.61 14.08 19.07
N GLY A 146 -8.31 14.40 19.11
CA GLY A 146 -7.46 14.06 20.25
C GLY A 146 -7.28 12.55 20.43
N ALA A 147 -7.22 11.81 19.32
CA ALA A 147 -7.02 10.37 19.37
C ALA A 147 -5.78 9.98 20.19
N ALA A 148 -5.88 8.95 21.02
CA ALA A 148 -4.77 8.45 21.84
C ALA A 148 -3.85 7.50 21.06
N ARG A 149 -4.37 6.87 20.02
CA ARG A 149 -3.66 5.90 19.17
C ARG A 149 -4.06 6.09 17.71
N THR A 150 -3.14 5.73 16.85
CA THR A 150 -3.39 5.59 15.41
C THR A 150 -2.56 4.44 14.84
N GLY A 151 -2.50 4.31 13.54
CA GLY A 151 -1.73 3.29 12.85
C GLY A 151 -1.97 3.30 11.36
N ALA A 152 -1.55 2.22 10.72
CA ALA A 152 -1.82 1.96 9.32
C ALA A 152 -2.41 0.56 9.16
N MET A 153 -3.18 0.35 8.11
CA MET A 153 -3.70 -0.97 7.76
C MET A 153 -3.42 -1.32 6.31
N VAL A 154 -3.29 -2.61 6.05
CA VAL A 154 -3.38 -3.18 4.70
C VAL A 154 -4.74 -3.85 4.58
N HIS A 155 -5.54 -3.40 3.63
CA HIS A 155 -6.90 -3.89 3.42
C HIS A 155 -7.10 -4.45 2.02
N ILE A 156 -8.10 -5.29 1.86
CA ILE A 156 -8.55 -5.82 0.58
C ILE A 156 -9.31 -4.71 -0.14
N VAL A 157 -8.94 -4.43 -1.37
CA VAL A 157 -9.61 -3.41 -2.19
C VAL A 157 -10.99 -3.91 -2.63
N THR A 158 -12.00 -3.09 -2.42
CA THR A 158 -13.39 -3.33 -2.79
C THR A 158 -13.94 -2.10 -3.53
N PRO A 159 -15.13 -2.19 -4.16
CA PRO A 159 -15.79 -1.02 -4.76
C PRO A 159 -15.98 0.16 -3.79
N GLU A 160 -16.16 -0.14 -2.50
CA GLU A 160 -16.25 0.88 -1.47
C GLU A 160 -14.84 1.33 -1.06
N LEU A 161 -14.50 2.58 -1.39
CA LEU A 161 -13.16 3.14 -1.16
C LEU A 161 -12.76 3.05 0.32
N ASP A 162 -11.60 2.46 0.59
CA ASP A 162 -10.96 2.28 1.89
C ASP A 162 -11.84 1.60 2.96
N ARG A 163 -12.82 0.79 2.52
CA ARG A 163 -13.79 0.08 3.39
C ARG A 163 -13.72 -1.44 3.29
N GLY A 164 -12.78 -1.95 2.51
CA GLY A 164 -12.61 -3.39 2.38
C GLY A 164 -12.11 -4.05 3.66
N PRO A 165 -12.29 -5.38 3.80
CA PRO A 165 -11.81 -6.13 4.97
C PRO A 165 -10.31 -5.95 5.18
N THR A 166 -9.90 -5.71 6.42
CA THR A 166 -8.51 -5.55 6.78
C THR A 166 -7.79 -6.90 6.78
N ALA A 167 -6.64 -6.97 6.11
CA ALA A 167 -5.75 -8.14 6.15
C ALA A 167 -4.81 -8.06 7.35
N SER A 168 -4.23 -6.90 7.60
CA SER A 168 -3.30 -6.63 8.70
C SER A 168 -3.27 -5.15 9.07
N TYR A 169 -2.78 -4.85 10.25
CA TYR A 169 -2.57 -3.48 10.70
C TYR A 169 -1.40 -3.40 11.69
N CYS A 170 -0.89 -2.19 11.88
CA CYS A 170 -0.07 -1.84 13.03
C CYS A 170 -0.63 -0.63 13.75
N SER A 171 -0.44 -0.55 15.06
CA SER A 171 -0.93 0.54 15.90
C SER A 171 0.18 1.10 16.77
N PHE A 172 0.16 2.40 17.03
CA PHE A 172 1.09 3.08 17.92
C PHE A 172 0.38 4.19 18.71
N SER A 173 0.97 4.56 19.87
CA SER A 173 0.45 5.64 20.70
C SER A 173 0.87 7.00 20.16
N ILE A 174 -0.03 7.96 20.23
CA ILE A 174 0.22 9.37 19.96
C ILE A 174 -0.07 10.25 21.19
N GLU A 175 0.14 9.70 22.40
CA GLU A 175 -0.09 10.41 23.67
C GLU A 175 1.17 11.05 24.26
N GLY A 176 2.35 10.41 24.09
CA GLY A 176 3.63 10.91 24.62
C GLY A 176 4.18 12.11 23.83
N GLU A 177 5.45 12.46 24.11
CA GLU A 177 6.14 13.48 23.30
C GLU A 177 6.50 12.95 21.92
N PRO A 178 6.45 13.79 20.86
CA PRO A 178 6.17 15.25 20.89
C PRO A 178 4.67 15.60 20.86
N PHE A 179 3.78 14.64 20.74
CA PHE A 179 2.33 14.86 20.52
C PHE A 179 1.66 15.61 21.68
N ALA A 180 2.06 15.30 22.93
CA ALA A 180 1.50 15.95 24.12
C ALA A 180 1.79 17.46 24.13
N SER A 181 3.02 17.85 23.84
CA SER A 181 3.42 19.26 23.75
C SER A 181 2.68 20.00 22.64
N LEU A 182 2.54 19.40 21.46
CA LEU A 182 1.83 19.99 20.31
C LEU A 182 0.33 20.18 20.61
N ARG A 183 -0.31 19.21 21.27
CA ARG A 183 -1.70 19.34 21.75
C ARG A 183 -1.84 20.47 22.77
N GLY A 184 -0.92 20.54 23.73
CA GLY A 184 -0.92 21.60 24.75
C GLY A 184 -0.78 23.00 24.16
N ALA A 185 -0.03 23.13 23.07
CA ALA A 185 0.12 24.38 22.32
C ALA A 185 -1.09 24.71 21.43
N GLY A 186 -2.00 23.77 21.19
CA GLY A 186 -3.11 23.92 20.27
C GLY A 186 -2.71 23.96 18.79
N ASP A 187 -1.50 23.53 18.46
CA ASP A 187 -0.96 23.52 17.10
C ASP A 187 -1.41 22.23 16.37
N THR A 188 -2.62 22.27 15.83
CA THR A 188 -3.25 21.13 15.17
C THR A 188 -2.51 20.70 13.90
N ASP A 189 -1.95 21.65 13.15
CA ASP A 189 -1.25 21.36 11.90
C ASP A 189 0.09 20.68 12.19
N ALA A 190 0.89 21.21 13.12
CA ALA A 190 2.13 20.56 13.54
C ALA A 190 1.88 19.18 14.19
N LEU A 191 0.77 19.02 14.92
CA LEU A 191 0.37 17.72 15.46
C LEU A 191 0.04 16.72 14.34
N ALA A 192 -0.71 17.13 13.32
CA ALA A 192 -1.03 16.29 12.16
C ALA A 192 0.25 15.87 11.41
N ASP A 193 1.18 16.79 11.21
CA ASP A 193 2.46 16.51 10.56
C ASP A 193 3.32 15.54 11.38
N ALA A 194 3.38 15.71 12.70
CA ALA A 194 4.11 14.80 13.58
C ALA A 194 3.50 13.38 13.59
N ILE A 195 2.16 13.26 13.61
CA ILE A 195 1.46 11.99 13.50
C ILE A 195 1.79 11.33 12.16
N ARG A 196 1.75 12.09 11.05
CA ARG A 196 2.06 11.58 9.71
C ARG A 196 3.50 11.09 9.59
N GLU A 197 4.45 11.80 10.15
CA GLU A 197 5.85 11.37 10.10
C GLU A 197 6.07 10.06 10.84
N ASP A 198 5.46 9.89 12.01
CA ASP A 198 5.58 8.67 12.80
C ASP A 198 4.83 7.49 12.18
N GLU A 199 3.68 7.74 11.55
CA GLU A 199 2.92 6.75 10.78
C GLU A 199 3.71 6.29 9.54
N ARG A 200 4.28 7.23 8.77
CA ARG A 200 5.03 6.98 7.55
C ARG A 200 6.23 6.04 7.77
N ARG A 201 6.88 6.12 8.91
CA ARG A 201 7.99 5.23 9.28
C ARG A 201 7.53 3.76 9.39
N ARG A 202 6.24 3.53 9.69
CA ARG A 202 5.65 2.20 9.85
C ARG A 202 5.05 1.61 8.57
N GLU A 203 4.83 2.42 7.54
CA GLU A 203 4.23 1.96 6.27
C GLU A 203 5.04 0.82 5.63
N PHE A 204 6.35 1.00 5.46
CA PHE A 204 7.20 -0.01 4.81
C PHE A 204 7.34 -1.28 5.65
N PRO A 205 7.66 -1.21 6.95
CA PRO A 205 7.64 -2.38 7.82
C PRO A 205 6.30 -3.13 7.81
N LEU A 206 5.17 -2.42 7.82
CA LEU A 206 3.86 -3.05 7.76
C LEU A 206 3.64 -3.78 6.42
N ILE A 207 4.01 -3.17 5.29
CA ILE A 207 3.90 -3.82 3.98
C ILE A 207 4.77 -5.09 3.94
N LEU A 208 6.03 -5.02 4.37
CA LEU A 208 6.93 -6.17 4.39
C LEU A 208 6.42 -7.30 5.30
N THR A 209 6.02 -6.98 6.52
CA THR A 209 5.51 -7.98 7.48
C THR A 209 4.19 -8.59 6.99
N THR A 210 3.34 -7.81 6.32
CA THR A 210 2.12 -8.31 5.69
C THR A 210 2.43 -9.29 4.57
N LEU A 211 3.33 -8.92 3.64
CA LEU A 211 3.72 -9.79 2.52
C LEU A 211 4.40 -11.07 3.00
N ARG A 212 5.27 -10.99 4.01
CA ARG A 212 5.90 -12.16 4.65
C ARG A 212 4.84 -13.07 5.29
N SER A 213 3.86 -12.49 6.01
CA SER A 213 2.78 -13.26 6.64
C SER A 213 1.87 -13.95 5.61
N LEU A 214 1.61 -13.32 4.47
CA LEU A 214 0.89 -13.92 3.35
C LEU A 214 1.70 -15.07 2.71
N ALA A 215 2.99 -14.84 2.45
CA ALA A 215 3.87 -15.85 1.86
C ALA A 215 4.06 -17.08 2.77
N ALA A 216 4.10 -16.86 4.08
CA ALA A 216 4.19 -17.94 5.09
C ALA A 216 2.85 -18.65 5.35
N GLY A 217 1.72 -18.12 4.86
CA GLY A 217 0.39 -18.65 5.14
C GLY A 217 -0.15 -18.31 6.53
N ASP A 218 0.48 -17.38 7.23
CA ASP A 218 -0.01 -16.85 8.52
C ASP A 218 -1.25 -15.99 8.35
N ILE A 219 -1.35 -15.32 7.19
CA ILE A 219 -2.55 -14.67 6.70
C ILE A 219 -2.95 -15.39 5.42
N VAL A 220 -4.18 -15.88 5.38
CA VAL A 220 -4.79 -16.53 4.19
C VAL A 220 -5.98 -15.66 3.78
N ILE A 221 -5.99 -15.25 2.52
CA ILE A 221 -7.14 -14.51 1.98
C ILE A 221 -7.99 -15.49 1.17
N SER A 222 -9.23 -15.66 1.61
CA SER A 222 -10.25 -16.46 0.95
C SER A 222 -11.58 -15.71 0.95
N GLU A 223 -12.32 -15.79 -0.15
CA GLU A 223 -13.60 -15.09 -0.30
C GLU A 223 -13.55 -13.60 0.12
N ARG A 224 -12.43 -12.95 -0.20
CA ARG A 224 -12.12 -11.55 0.15
C ARG A 224 -12.19 -11.25 1.65
N ARG A 225 -11.80 -12.21 2.48
CA ARG A 225 -11.63 -12.07 3.92
C ARG A 225 -10.29 -12.64 4.35
N ALA A 226 -9.74 -12.13 5.43
CA ALA A 226 -8.48 -12.60 5.99
C ALA A 226 -8.73 -13.64 7.09
N TYR A 227 -7.99 -14.73 7.04
CA TYR A 227 -8.02 -15.82 8.00
C TYR A 227 -6.59 -16.09 8.50
N ASN A 228 -6.45 -16.65 9.69
CA ASN A 228 -5.17 -17.20 10.13
C ASN A 228 -4.92 -18.59 9.49
N SER A 229 -3.72 -19.15 9.70
CA SER A 229 -3.33 -20.48 9.22
C SER A 229 -4.23 -21.62 9.69
N GLY A 230 -4.97 -21.45 10.79
CA GLY A 230 -5.95 -22.41 11.31
C GLY A 230 -7.37 -22.24 10.76
N GLY A 231 -7.57 -21.35 9.78
CA GLY A 231 -8.88 -21.08 9.16
C GLY A 231 -9.82 -20.21 10.00
N ARG A 232 -9.35 -19.60 11.09
CA ARG A 232 -10.15 -18.66 11.89
C ARG A 232 -10.13 -17.28 11.23
N LEU A 233 -11.31 -16.67 11.10
CA LEU A 233 -11.46 -15.30 10.60
C LEU A 233 -10.64 -14.32 11.47
N LEU A 234 -9.85 -13.46 10.82
CA LEU A 234 -9.16 -12.34 11.42
C LEU A 234 -10.08 -11.11 11.33
N ASP A 235 -11.01 -11.02 12.29
CA ASP A 235 -11.90 -9.88 12.38
C ASP A 235 -11.11 -8.62 12.73
N GLY A 236 -11.14 -7.59 11.87
CA GLY A 236 -10.28 -6.41 11.96
C GLY A 236 -8.84 -6.61 11.49
N GLY A 237 -8.46 -7.80 10.96
CA GLY A 237 -7.12 -8.07 10.44
C GLY A 237 -6.13 -8.62 11.48
N ARG A 238 -4.93 -8.97 11.02
CA ARG A 238 -3.82 -9.42 11.89
C ARG A 238 -3.09 -8.20 12.47
N ASP A 239 -2.98 -8.14 13.79
CA ASP A 239 -2.10 -7.16 14.45
C ASP A 239 -0.63 -7.54 14.22
N LEU A 240 0.11 -6.68 13.55
CA LEU A 240 1.54 -6.80 13.25
C LEU A 240 2.37 -5.71 13.96
N SER A 241 1.80 -5.04 14.96
CA SER A 241 2.46 -3.92 15.65
C SER A 241 3.85 -4.33 16.22
N ALA A 242 3.94 -5.50 16.84
CA ALA A 242 5.20 -5.97 17.42
C ALA A 242 6.26 -6.29 16.35
N GLU A 243 5.85 -6.86 15.21
CA GLU A 243 6.72 -7.17 14.09
C GLU A 243 7.21 -5.88 13.41
N VAL A 244 6.33 -4.89 13.25
CA VAL A 244 6.65 -3.57 12.68
C VAL A 244 7.66 -2.84 13.57
N GLU A 245 7.43 -2.76 14.88
CA GLU A 245 8.36 -2.10 15.81
C GLU A 245 9.73 -2.81 15.86
N ARG A 246 9.76 -4.12 15.71
CA ARG A 246 11.02 -4.88 15.63
C ARG A 246 11.82 -4.51 14.40
N LEU A 247 11.18 -4.41 13.21
CA LEU A 247 11.85 -3.98 11.98
C LEU A 247 12.33 -2.53 12.06
N LEU A 248 11.59 -1.65 12.74
CA LEU A 248 12.03 -0.26 12.97
C LEU A 248 13.25 -0.16 13.89
N ALA A 249 13.42 -1.11 14.80
CA ALA A 249 14.56 -1.15 15.73
C ALA A 249 15.83 -1.76 15.10
N GLU A 250 15.70 -2.46 13.96
CA GLU A 250 16.85 -2.97 13.22
C GLU A 250 17.59 -1.80 12.57
N PRO A 251 18.93 -1.71 12.71
CA PRO A 251 19.69 -0.66 12.03
C PRO A 251 19.51 -0.79 10.51
N GLU A 252 19.26 0.34 9.84
CA GLU A 252 19.26 0.36 8.37
C GLU A 252 20.62 -0.19 7.91
N SER A 253 20.60 -1.30 7.16
CA SER A 253 21.82 -1.85 6.56
C SER A 253 22.36 -0.76 5.62
N GLU A 254 23.45 -0.13 6.01
CA GLU A 254 24.18 0.80 5.13
C GLU A 254 24.62 0.04 3.88
N ASN A 255 23.93 0.29 2.76
CA ASN A 255 24.33 -0.09 1.41
C ASN A 255 24.37 1.13 0.49
#